data_f221c7308fe9c94dedd3856eabdad284
#
_entry.id   f221c7308fe9c94dedd3856eabdad284
#
_cell.length_a   1.000
_cell.length_b   1.000
_cell.length_c   1.000
_cell.angle_alpha   90.00
_cell.angle_beta   90.00
_cell.angle_gamma   90.00
#
_symmetry.space_group_name_H-M   'P 1'
#
loop_
_entity.id
_entity.type
_entity.pdbx_description
1 polymer ?
#
loop_
_entity_poly.entity_id
_entity_poly.type
_entity_poly.pdbx_seq_one_letter_code
_entity_poly.pdbx_strand_id
1 'polypeptide(L)'
;QGVVTGLKRGTTNITLKAEGYTDTIKITVDKKINIKNVLPHYMLSKEYLSDIEKSPGGNRQYLGQPDMVRTSTGRLITAYPAGHGKGPIIMKISDDDGETWVEKTNIPSSWVGSQETPTLYVLNLEDGTERIIMITACPGWGVDSNGNRYGWNTSYSDDNGETWNEYKHWYSKRADKANNDVIVAMSSLIQLKDENGEYIQKWMGTYHTYDYVNYKTYLTFDKNGNEVWSEPETYLSEYRNIESRYQMCEIGMFRSPDGKRIVGLARSQSHNNPATLIYSDDEGKTWSKPMDLPGSLAGERHKAKYDPISGRLVITFREIKYDLNNNGVFDGNSDWMAWVGTYEDLMEQNDGEYCFTIAEDWAQSPKSGDTGYTGLVVLEDGTFIMDSYGHWDKEFSEKWGWGNVRTDLCYIKQAKFKLGNIENDNNLVSRENLDALISQVKDVDENLYTSESFATFKLALEKAESISSDKVSQQVEVDAAEKTLKEAFDKLV
;
A
#
# COMPACT_ATOMS: atom_id res chain seq x y z
N GLN A 1 -45.91 18.11 8.03
CA GLN A 1 -44.76 17.20 8.09
C GLN A 1 -43.72 17.67 7.09
N GLY A 2 -42.51 18.00 7.55
CA GLY A 2 -41.38 18.38 6.70
C GLY A 2 -40.48 17.16 6.46
N VAL A 3 -40.02 16.97 5.22
CA VAL A 3 -39.02 15.97 4.84
C VAL A 3 -37.67 16.68 4.71
N VAL A 4 -36.64 16.12 5.33
CA VAL A 4 -35.26 16.61 5.19
C VAL A 4 -34.53 15.66 4.24
N THR A 5 -34.00 16.21 3.16
CA THR A 5 -33.18 15.45 2.19
C THR A 5 -31.73 15.86 2.31
N GLY A 6 -30.84 14.89 2.55
CA GLY A 6 -29.38 15.10 2.54
C GLY A 6 -28.89 15.25 1.11
N LEU A 7 -28.26 16.37 0.79
CA LEU A 7 -27.68 16.66 -0.53
C LEU A 7 -26.16 16.45 -0.56
N LYS A 8 -25.53 16.51 0.61
CA LYS A 8 -24.08 16.39 0.77
C LYS A 8 -23.77 15.77 2.13
N ARG A 9 -22.72 14.94 2.19
CA ARG A 9 -22.23 14.41 3.46
C ARG A 9 -21.84 15.51 4.43
N GLY A 10 -22.22 15.35 5.68
CA GLY A 10 -21.89 16.28 6.74
C GLY A 10 -22.88 16.27 7.89
N THR A 11 -22.59 17.07 8.88
CA THR A 11 -23.46 17.24 10.05
C THR A 11 -23.93 18.68 10.11
N THR A 12 -25.23 18.87 10.32
CA THR A 12 -25.82 20.20 10.52
C THR A 12 -26.84 20.18 11.65
N ASN A 13 -27.09 21.33 12.23
CA ASN A 13 -28.17 21.50 13.20
C ASN A 13 -29.36 22.15 12.49
N ILE A 14 -30.53 21.55 12.63
CA ILE A 14 -31.80 22.15 12.20
C ILE A 14 -32.49 22.69 13.45
N THR A 15 -32.72 23.98 13.48
CA THR A 15 -33.43 24.63 14.57
C THR A 15 -34.87 24.90 14.14
N LEU A 16 -35.81 24.38 14.90
CA LEU A 16 -37.24 24.64 14.74
C LEU A 16 -37.67 25.74 15.74
N LYS A 17 -38.38 26.72 15.25
CA LYS A 17 -38.96 27.81 16.10
C LYS A 17 -40.44 27.91 15.85
N ALA A 18 -41.22 27.87 16.90
CA ALA A 18 -42.66 28.08 16.86
C ALA A 18 -43.14 28.73 18.17
N GLU A 19 -43.83 29.86 18.11
CA GLU A 19 -44.56 30.56 19.22
C GLU A 19 -43.83 30.53 20.56
N GLY A 20 -42.55 30.96 20.58
CA GLY A 20 -41.73 31.03 21.79
C GLY A 20 -40.97 29.75 22.16
N TYR A 21 -41.16 28.70 21.42
CA TYR A 21 -40.38 27.45 21.57
C TYR A 21 -39.28 27.35 20.52
N THR A 22 -38.12 26.90 20.95
CA THR A 22 -36.99 26.60 20.06
C THR A 22 -36.47 25.22 20.40
N ASP A 23 -36.39 24.34 19.38
CA ASP A 23 -35.78 23.03 19.49
C ASP A 23 -34.72 22.85 18.38
N THR A 24 -33.68 22.12 18.69
CA THR A 24 -32.56 21.90 17.76
C THR A 24 -32.23 20.41 17.64
N ILE A 25 -32.36 19.92 16.43
CA ILE A 25 -32.00 18.56 16.08
C ILE A 25 -30.67 18.59 15.31
N LYS A 26 -29.72 17.76 15.74
CA LYS A 26 -28.49 17.47 14.99
C LYS A 26 -28.77 16.38 13.96
N ILE A 27 -28.63 16.72 12.68
CA ILE A 27 -28.78 15.77 11.58
C ILE A 27 -27.40 15.49 10.98
N THR A 28 -27.07 14.19 10.87
CA THR A 28 -25.87 13.74 10.14
C THR A 28 -26.34 13.05 8.86
N VAL A 29 -25.85 13.51 7.73
CA VAL A 29 -25.98 12.86 6.43
C VAL A 29 -24.71 12.07 6.19
N ASP A 30 -24.87 10.76 6.15
CA ASP A 30 -23.75 9.85 5.85
C ASP A 30 -23.92 9.22 4.47
N LYS A 31 -22.82 8.89 3.81
CA LYS A 31 -22.87 8.18 2.53
C LYS A 31 -23.16 6.70 2.80
N LYS A 32 -24.15 6.16 2.10
CA LYS A 32 -24.33 4.72 2.05
C LYS A 32 -23.27 4.17 1.08
N ILE A 33 -22.25 3.53 1.64
CA ILE A 33 -21.23 2.86 0.83
C ILE A 33 -21.76 1.55 0.24
N ASN A 34 -21.24 1.15 -0.89
CA ASN A 34 -21.46 -0.17 -1.42
C ASN A 34 -20.54 -1.16 -0.69
N ILE A 35 -21.10 -2.11 0.02
CA ILE A 35 -20.35 -3.12 0.78
C ILE A 35 -19.93 -4.32 -0.08
N LYS A 36 -20.38 -4.37 -1.34
CA LYS A 36 -19.94 -5.37 -2.32
C LYS A 36 -19.02 -4.71 -3.34
N ASN A 37 -18.03 -5.44 -3.80
CA ASN A 37 -17.26 -4.99 -4.95
C ASN A 37 -18.13 -5.03 -6.20
N VAL A 38 -18.31 -3.87 -6.84
CA VAL A 38 -19.12 -3.70 -8.07
C VAL A 38 -18.28 -3.22 -9.24
N LEU A 39 -16.99 -3.03 -9.01
CA LEU A 39 -16.07 -2.56 -10.06
C LEU A 39 -15.82 -3.63 -11.12
N PRO A 40 -15.46 -3.22 -12.34
CA PRO A 40 -14.81 -4.10 -13.29
C PRO A 40 -13.61 -4.78 -12.62
N HIS A 41 -13.48 -6.08 -12.83
CA HIS A 41 -12.45 -6.90 -12.22
C HIS A 41 -11.65 -7.60 -13.31
N TYR A 42 -10.35 -7.36 -13.29
CA TYR A 42 -9.39 -7.92 -14.26
C TYR A 42 -8.42 -8.87 -13.56
N MET A 43 -7.57 -9.52 -14.33
CA MET A 43 -6.48 -10.34 -13.82
C MET A 43 -5.17 -9.88 -14.48
N LEU A 44 -4.15 -9.70 -13.67
CA LEU A 44 -2.81 -9.41 -14.17
C LEU A 44 -2.30 -10.63 -14.97
N SER A 45 -1.79 -10.39 -16.17
CA SER A 45 -1.20 -11.46 -16.99
C SER A 45 0.01 -12.10 -16.27
N LYS A 46 0.13 -13.42 -16.39
CA LYS A 46 1.20 -14.18 -15.74
C LYS A 46 2.61 -13.80 -16.19
N GLU A 47 2.74 -13.17 -17.35
CA GLU A 47 4.02 -12.68 -17.87
C GLU A 47 4.62 -11.55 -17.01
N TYR A 48 3.79 -10.84 -16.22
CA TYR A 48 4.23 -9.82 -15.28
C TYR A 48 4.54 -10.36 -13.88
N LEU A 49 4.47 -11.68 -13.70
CA LEU A 49 4.76 -12.36 -12.44
C LEU A 49 6.05 -13.18 -12.53
N SER A 50 6.85 -13.11 -11.48
CA SER A 50 8.04 -13.94 -11.31
C SER A 50 8.20 -14.36 -9.85
N ASP A 51 9.07 -15.35 -9.60
CA ASP A 51 9.33 -15.81 -8.24
C ASP A 51 10.61 -15.17 -7.71
N ILE A 52 10.52 -14.38 -6.63
CA ILE A 52 11.71 -13.90 -5.90
C ILE A 52 12.40 -15.08 -5.23
N GLU A 53 11.61 -15.94 -4.59
CA GLU A 53 12.07 -17.23 -4.10
C GLU A 53 10.92 -18.24 -4.13
N LYS A 54 11.07 -19.27 -4.91
CA LYS A 54 10.19 -20.44 -4.86
C LYS A 54 10.59 -21.31 -3.67
N SER A 55 9.62 -21.69 -2.84
CA SER A 55 9.89 -22.52 -1.68
C SER A 55 10.57 -23.84 -2.07
N PRO A 56 11.74 -24.15 -1.51
CA PRO A 56 12.39 -25.44 -1.70
C PRO A 56 11.83 -26.55 -0.81
N GLY A 57 10.85 -26.24 0.06
CA GLY A 57 10.35 -27.15 1.09
C GLY A 57 11.21 -27.17 2.36
N GLY A 58 10.99 -28.13 3.23
CA GLY A 58 11.71 -28.29 4.50
C GLY A 58 11.52 -27.11 5.43
N ASN A 59 12.61 -26.56 5.98
CA ASN A 59 12.60 -25.40 6.88
C ASN A 59 12.28 -24.07 6.15
N ARG A 60 12.20 -24.07 4.83
CA ARG A 60 11.76 -22.97 3.99
C ARG A 60 10.46 -23.29 3.24
N GLN A 61 9.70 -24.25 3.72
CA GLN A 61 8.40 -24.59 3.14
C GLN A 61 7.42 -23.42 3.17
N TYR A 62 7.48 -22.62 4.22
CA TYR A 62 6.71 -21.40 4.38
C TYR A 62 7.64 -20.19 4.44
N LEU A 63 7.60 -19.37 3.39
CA LEU A 63 8.24 -18.06 3.33
C LEU A 63 7.13 -17.03 3.48
N GLY A 64 7.20 -16.24 4.54
CA GLY A 64 6.09 -15.39 4.97
C GLY A 64 6.22 -13.94 4.54
N GLN A 65 5.44 -13.14 5.09
CA GLN A 65 5.14 -11.73 4.92
C GLN A 65 6.35 -10.87 4.53
N PRO A 66 6.56 -10.52 3.25
CA PRO A 66 7.66 -9.68 2.81
C PRO A 66 7.37 -8.19 3.01
N ASP A 67 8.45 -7.42 2.98
CA ASP A 67 8.42 -5.99 2.68
C ASP A 67 9.61 -5.61 1.80
N MET A 68 9.44 -4.56 0.97
CA MET A 68 10.42 -4.13 -0.02
C MET A 68 10.63 -2.63 0.02
N VAL A 69 11.88 -2.22 -0.16
CA VAL A 69 12.27 -0.82 -0.38
C VAL A 69 13.18 -0.69 -1.60
N ARG A 70 13.27 0.53 -2.14
CA ARG A 70 14.23 0.91 -3.18
C ARG A 70 15.09 2.03 -2.65
N THR A 71 16.40 1.88 -2.78
CA THR A 71 17.39 2.89 -2.37
C THR A 71 17.57 3.94 -3.45
N SER A 72 18.24 5.04 -3.13
CA SER A 72 18.57 6.11 -4.08
C SER A 72 19.47 5.65 -5.23
N THR A 73 20.24 4.57 -5.03
CA THR A 73 21.06 3.96 -6.09
C THR A 73 20.27 3.09 -7.06
N GLY A 74 18.98 2.86 -6.79
CA GLY A 74 18.12 1.98 -7.57
C GLY A 74 18.04 0.54 -7.06
N ARG A 75 18.83 0.16 -6.06
CA ARG A 75 18.80 -1.18 -5.47
C ARG A 75 17.45 -1.46 -4.81
N LEU A 76 16.86 -2.61 -5.12
CA LEU A 76 15.72 -3.17 -4.41
C LEU A 76 16.21 -4.11 -3.32
N ILE A 77 15.57 -4.03 -2.14
CA ILE A 77 15.84 -4.90 -1.00
C ILE A 77 14.51 -5.41 -0.50
N THR A 78 14.34 -6.74 -0.46
CA THR A 78 13.19 -7.40 0.16
C THR A 78 13.64 -8.26 1.33
N ALA A 79 12.83 -8.31 2.39
CA ALA A 79 13.07 -9.14 3.56
C ALA A 79 11.77 -9.83 4.00
N TYR A 80 11.88 -11.11 4.40
CA TYR A 80 10.76 -11.95 4.81
C TYR A 80 11.20 -13.04 5.79
N PRO A 81 10.31 -13.53 6.69
CA PRO A 81 10.64 -14.62 7.59
C PRO A 81 10.51 -15.98 6.90
N ALA A 82 11.34 -16.93 7.29
CA ALA A 82 11.15 -18.34 7.00
C ALA A 82 10.16 -18.95 8.00
N GLY A 83 8.90 -18.56 7.89
CA GLY A 83 7.78 -18.95 8.74
C GLY A 83 6.64 -17.94 8.67
N HIS A 84 5.48 -18.28 9.22
CA HIS A 84 4.34 -17.37 9.27
C HIS A 84 4.56 -16.30 10.34
N GLY A 85 4.86 -15.06 9.90
CA GLY A 85 5.11 -13.90 10.74
C GLY A 85 6.43 -13.94 11.52
N LYS A 86 7.07 -15.07 11.65
CA LYS A 86 8.26 -15.28 12.51
C LYS A 86 9.21 -16.33 11.93
N GLY A 87 10.44 -16.34 12.41
CA GLY A 87 11.49 -17.25 12.01
C GLY A 87 12.73 -16.49 11.52
N PRO A 88 13.74 -17.19 11.00
CA PRO A 88 14.91 -16.55 10.43
C PRO A 88 14.51 -15.59 9.30
N ILE A 89 15.04 -14.37 9.36
CA ILE A 89 14.85 -13.40 8.27
C ILE A 89 15.77 -13.78 7.12
N ILE A 90 15.18 -13.84 5.94
CA ILE A 90 15.86 -13.94 4.65
C ILE A 90 15.78 -12.56 4.01
N MET A 91 16.89 -12.12 3.41
CA MET A 91 16.96 -10.89 2.66
C MET A 91 17.49 -11.15 1.26
N LYS A 92 16.84 -10.58 0.25
CA LYS A 92 17.35 -10.58 -1.12
C LYS A 92 17.48 -9.17 -1.65
N ILE A 93 18.43 -8.99 -2.54
CA ILE A 93 18.72 -7.73 -3.23
C ILE A 93 18.61 -7.92 -4.73
N SER A 94 18.23 -6.85 -5.42
CA SER A 94 18.25 -6.74 -6.88
C SER A 94 18.84 -5.38 -7.26
N ASP A 95 19.77 -5.40 -8.21
CA ASP A 95 20.42 -4.20 -8.78
C ASP A 95 19.97 -3.93 -10.23
N ASP A 96 18.92 -4.62 -10.69
CA ASP A 96 18.39 -4.59 -12.05
C ASP A 96 16.86 -4.43 -12.09
N ASP A 97 16.31 -3.63 -11.17
CA ASP A 97 14.87 -3.38 -11.03
C ASP A 97 14.03 -4.66 -10.96
N GLY A 98 14.52 -5.69 -10.24
CA GLY A 98 13.79 -6.91 -9.95
C GLY A 98 13.89 -8.00 -11.03
N GLU A 99 14.75 -7.86 -12.04
CA GLU A 99 14.96 -8.93 -13.03
C GLU A 99 15.66 -10.14 -12.40
N THR A 100 16.64 -9.89 -11.53
CA THR A 100 17.34 -10.93 -10.79
C THR A 100 17.42 -10.62 -9.30
N TRP A 101 17.38 -11.66 -8.46
CA TRP A 101 17.44 -11.55 -7.02
C TRP A 101 18.55 -12.42 -6.43
N VAL A 102 19.38 -11.82 -5.58
CA VAL A 102 20.49 -12.49 -4.90
C VAL A 102 20.24 -12.51 -3.39
N GLU A 103 20.31 -13.71 -2.79
CA GLU A 103 20.19 -13.85 -1.33
C GLU A 103 21.44 -13.29 -0.65
N LYS A 104 21.20 -12.45 0.38
CA LYS A 104 22.27 -11.92 1.21
C LYS A 104 22.62 -12.92 2.31
N THR A 105 23.84 -13.42 2.27
CA THR A 105 24.34 -14.45 3.22
C THR A 105 25.07 -13.85 4.42
N ASN A 106 25.58 -12.61 4.30
CA ASN A 106 26.19 -11.88 5.40
C ASN A 106 25.15 -11.08 6.15
N ILE A 107 24.35 -11.78 6.97
CA ILE A 107 23.27 -11.19 7.77
C ILE A 107 23.57 -11.31 9.26
N PRO A 108 23.06 -10.41 10.13
CA PRO A 108 23.23 -10.47 11.57
C PRO A 108 22.70 -11.77 12.19
N SER A 109 23.41 -12.29 13.17
CA SER A 109 23.04 -13.54 13.85
C SER A 109 21.73 -13.42 14.65
N SER A 110 21.38 -12.22 15.10
CA SER A 110 20.13 -11.93 15.84
C SER A 110 18.87 -12.09 14.98
N TRP A 111 18.97 -12.09 13.65
CA TRP A 111 17.83 -12.24 12.76
C TRP A 111 17.23 -13.64 12.74
N VAL A 112 17.98 -14.64 13.24
CA VAL A 112 17.54 -16.05 13.26
C VAL A 112 16.26 -16.27 14.08
N GLY A 113 16.06 -15.52 15.15
CA GLY A 113 14.93 -15.66 16.07
C GLY A 113 13.90 -14.53 15.99
N SER A 114 13.68 -13.95 14.83
CA SER A 114 12.63 -12.92 14.67
C SER A 114 11.25 -13.44 15.07
N GLN A 115 10.48 -12.63 15.79
CA GLN A 115 9.20 -13.04 16.38
C GLN A 115 7.98 -12.45 15.67
N GLU A 116 8.19 -11.54 14.72
CA GLU A 116 7.12 -10.94 13.91
C GLU A 116 7.68 -10.48 12.56
N THR A 117 6.78 -10.16 11.66
CA THR A 117 7.00 -9.69 10.29
C THR A 117 8.00 -8.54 10.20
N PRO A 118 9.00 -8.58 9.34
CA PRO A 118 9.86 -7.43 9.07
C PRO A 118 9.10 -6.35 8.31
N THR A 119 9.41 -5.09 8.62
CA THR A 119 9.03 -3.93 7.83
C THR A 119 10.27 -3.12 7.48
N LEU A 120 10.36 -2.63 6.25
CA LEU A 120 11.52 -1.94 5.72
C LEU A 120 11.18 -0.47 5.40
N TYR A 121 12.10 0.43 5.73
CA TYR A 121 11.97 1.85 5.42
C TYR A 121 13.31 2.44 5.00
N VAL A 122 13.27 3.41 4.11
CA VAL A 122 14.43 4.24 3.75
C VAL A 122 14.29 5.60 4.43
N LEU A 123 15.29 5.99 5.20
CA LEU A 123 15.33 7.24 5.95
C LEU A 123 16.47 8.10 5.41
N ASN A 124 16.15 9.33 4.97
CA ASN A 124 17.16 10.31 4.58
C ASN A 124 17.52 11.14 5.81
N LEU A 125 18.74 10.95 6.34
CA LEU A 125 19.22 11.64 7.53
C LEU A 125 19.77 13.03 7.19
N GLU A 126 19.85 13.90 8.20
CA GLU A 126 20.29 15.30 8.05
C GLU A 126 21.72 15.43 7.51
N ASP A 127 22.57 14.47 7.83
CA ASP A 127 23.96 14.44 7.36
C ASP A 127 24.13 13.92 5.92
N GLY A 128 23.02 13.60 5.24
CA GLY A 128 22.98 13.05 3.89
C GLY A 128 23.08 11.52 3.82
N THR A 129 23.18 10.83 4.95
CA THR A 129 23.13 9.37 5.00
C THR A 129 21.75 8.86 4.60
N GLU A 130 21.69 7.92 3.67
CA GLU A 130 20.52 7.12 3.40
C GLU A 130 20.57 5.86 4.26
N ARG A 131 19.76 5.81 5.30
CA ARG A 131 19.65 4.65 6.20
C ARG A 131 18.50 3.76 5.79
N ILE A 132 18.76 2.48 5.60
CA ILE A 132 17.72 1.48 5.46
C ILE A 132 17.50 0.86 6.83
N ILE A 133 16.27 0.92 7.37
CA ILE A 133 15.93 0.34 8.64
C ILE A 133 14.93 -0.81 8.45
N MET A 134 15.21 -1.93 9.10
CA MET A 134 14.31 -3.06 9.25
C MET A 134 13.80 -3.10 10.70
N ILE A 135 12.49 -3.22 10.87
CA ILE A 135 11.85 -3.28 12.18
C ILE A 135 11.05 -4.57 12.27
N THR A 136 11.18 -5.27 13.41
CA THR A 136 10.40 -6.47 13.73
C THR A 136 9.80 -6.35 15.11
N ALA A 137 8.58 -6.79 15.32
CA ALA A 137 7.97 -6.80 16.65
C ALA A 137 8.50 -7.94 17.52
N CYS A 138 8.39 -7.76 18.84
CA CYS A 138 8.59 -8.80 19.85
C CYS A 138 7.30 -8.96 20.66
N PRO A 139 6.25 -9.61 20.13
CA PRO A 139 5.01 -9.78 20.86
C PRO A 139 5.16 -10.77 22.00
N GLY A 140 4.19 -10.76 22.93
CA GLY A 140 4.24 -11.55 24.15
C GLY A 140 4.23 -13.07 23.98
N TRP A 141 3.95 -13.59 22.77
CA TRP A 141 3.89 -15.05 22.50
C TRP A 141 5.25 -15.74 22.32
N GLY A 142 6.36 -15.00 22.22
CA GLY A 142 7.67 -15.58 22.03
C GLY A 142 8.81 -14.77 22.64
N VAL A 143 10.01 -15.23 22.39
CA VAL A 143 11.26 -14.51 22.68
C VAL A 143 12.14 -14.56 21.44
N ASP A 144 12.86 -13.45 21.16
CA ASP A 144 13.82 -13.40 20.08
C ASP A 144 15.11 -14.19 20.42
N SER A 145 16.09 -14.22 19.50
CA SER A 145 17.37 -14.90 19.69
C SER A 145 18.20 -14.35 20.86
N ASN A 146 17.93 -13.14 21.30
CA ASN A 146 18.61 -12.49 22.45
C ASN A 146 17.84 -12.66 23.76
N GLY A 147 16.71 -13.38 23.75
CA GLY A 147 15.86 -13.59 24.92
C GLY A 147 14.91 -12.44 25.22
N ASN A 148 14.76 -11.46 24.32
CA ASN A 148 13.84 -10.35 24.50
C ASN A 148 12.41 -10.78 24.21
N ARG A 149 11.48 -10.23 24.99
CA ARG A 149 10.04 -10.38 24.85
C ARG A 149 9.39 -9.01 25.02
N TYR A 150 8.34 -8.74 24.25
CA TYR A 150 7.68 -7.44 24.18
C TYR A 150 8.53 -6.36 23.50
N GLY A 151 7.92 -5.29 23.06
CA GLY A 151 8.60 -4.22 22.34
C GLY A 151 8.89 -4.56 20.88
N TRP A 152 9.95 -3.99 20.34
CA TRP A 152 10.36 -4.20 18.95
C TRP A 152 11.88 -4.17 18.80
N ASN A 153 12.35 -4.73 17.72
CA ASN A 153 13.76 -4.71 17.34
C ASN A 153 13.95 -3.85 16.09
N THR A 154 15.09 -3.17 16.03
CA THR A 154 15.57 -2.48 14.82
C THR A 154 16.91 -3.01 14.38
N SER A 155 17.12 -3.10 13.08
CA SER A 155 18.41 -3.33 12.44
C SER A 155 18.52 -2.39 11.25
N TYR A 156 19.67 -1.81 10.99
CA TYR A 156 19.85 -0.85 9.91
C TYR A 156 21.11 -1.06 9.12
N SER A 157 21.13 -0.50 7.91
CA SER A 157 22.27 -0.38 7.03
C SER A 157 22.42 1.07 6.59
N ASP A 158 23.65 1.59 6.63
CA ASP A 158 24.03 2.91 6.13
C ASP A 158 24.93 2.82 4.86
N ASP A 159 25.06 1.64 4.29
CA ASP A 159 25.89 1.33 3.15
C ASP A 159 25.13 0.62 2.03
N ASN A 160 23.91 1.10 1.74
CA ASN A 160 23.07 0.57 0.65
C ASN A 160 22.73 -0.92 0.81
N GLY A 161 22.54 -1.39 2.05
CA GLY A 161 22.19 -2.76 2.37
C GLY A 161 23.35 -3.76 2.35
N GLU A 162 24.62 -3.30 2.24
CA GLU A 162 25.78 -4.21 2.22
C GLU A 162 26.07 -4.80 3.59
N THR A 163 26.01 -4.01 4.64
CA THR A 163 26.15 -4.49 6.01
C THR A 163 25.00 -4.04 6.88
N TRP A 164 24.67 -4.86 7.90
CA TRP A 164 23.58 -4.63 8.82
C TRP A 164 24.07 -4.83 10.26
N ASN A 165 23.57 -4.00 11.18
CA ASN A 165 23.87 -4.21 12.60
C ASN A 165 22.97 -5.29 13.21
N GLU A 166 23.45 -5.89 14.32
CA GLU A 166 22.64 -6.78 15.14
C GLU A 166 21.38 -6.06 15.65
N TYR A 167 20.32 -6.80 15.96
CA TYR A 167 19.11 -6.20 16.51
C TYR A 167 19.39 -5.36 17.74
N LYS A 168 18.91 -4.12 17.71
CA LYS A 168 18.77 -3.26 18.89
C LYS A 168 17.33 -3.35 19.38
N HIS A 169 17.17 -3.76 20.63
CA HIS A 169 15.88 -3.96 21.23
C HIS A 169 15.34 -2.70 21.90
N TRP A 170 14.08 -2.40 21.66
CA TRP A 170 13.36 -1.28 22.21
C TRP A 170 12.17 -1.74 23.04
N TYR A 171 12.01 -1.13 24.19
CA TYR A 171 11.01 -1.50 25.16
C TYR A 171 10.51 -0.25 25.88
N SER A 172 9.17 -0.08 25.99
CA SER A 172 8.61 1.04 26.77
C SER A 172 9.03 0.92 28.23
N LYS A 173 9.47 2.02 28.80
CA LYS A 173 9.87 2.11 30.23
C LYS A 173 8.65 2.08 31.16
N ARG A 174 7.44 2.25 30.64
CA ARG A 174 6.21 2.10 31.39
C ARG A 174 6.10 0.64 31.86
N ALA A 175 5.76 0.44 33.12
CA ALA A 175 5.60 -0.91 33.73
C ALA A 175 4.43 -1.71 33.16
N ASP A 176 3.62 -1.10 32.28
CA ASP A 176 2.47 -1.71 31.65
C ASP A 176 2.92 -2.62 30.50
N LYS A 177 2.74 -3.93 30.69
CA LYS A 177 3.04 -4.94 29.68
C LYS A 177 2.20 -4.76 28.41
N ALA A 178 0.97 -4.24 28.54
CA ALA A 178 0.09 -4.06 27.41
C ALA A 178 0.70 -3.12 26.35
N ASN A 179 1.39 -2.06 26.75
CA ASN A 179 2.04 -1.12 25.83
C ASN A 179 3.20 -1.76 25.04
N ASN A 180 3.73 -2.87 25.53
CA ASN A 180 4.89 -3.56 24.97
C ASN A 180 4.52 -4.86 24.24
N ASP A 181 3.24 -5.24 24.23
CA ASP A 181 2.75 -6.37 23.44
C ASP A 181 2.56 -5.95 21.98
N VAL A 182 3.67 -5.64 21.35
CA VAL A 182 3.73 -5.02 20.01
C VAL A 182 3.48 -6.04 18.93
N ILE A 183 2.53 -5.76 18.07
CA ILE A 183 2.22 -6.58 16.89
C ILE A 183 2.37 -5.72 15.62
N VAL A 184 3.04 -6.27 14.62
CA VAL A 184 3.36 -5.65 13.33
C VAL A 184 3.98 -4.25 13.50
N ALA A 185 5.15 -4.21 14.14
CA ALA A 185 5.97 -3.00 14.25
C ALA A 185 6.88 -2.83 13.02
N MET A 186 6.94 -1.68 12.48
CA MET A 186 5.93 -0.63 12.48
C MET A 186 5.05 -0.85 11.26
N SER A 187 3.73 -0.95 11.43
CA SER A 187 2.84 -1.08 10.25
C SER A 187 2.94 0.12 9.31
N SER A 188 3.35 1.24 9.85
CA SER A 188 3.78 2.42 9.10
C SER A 188 4.86 3.18 9.87
N LEU A 189 5.82 3.74 9.13
CA LEU A 189 6.82 4.69 9.61
C LEU A 189 6.84 5.86 8.64
N ILE A 190 6.21 6.98 9.02
CA ILE A 190 6.02 8.13 8.14
C ILE A 190 6.79 9.33 8.63
N GLN A 191 7.57 9.96 7.76
CA GLN A 191 8.30 11.18 8.09
C GLN A 191 7.33 12.34 8.28
N LEU A 192 7.50 13.10 9.36
CA LEU A 192 6.65 14.22 9.72
C LEU A 192 7.17 15.52 9.11
N LYS A 193 6.27 16.51 9.06
CA LYS A 193 6.54 17.87 8.60
C LYS A 193 6.38 18.87 9.74
N ASP A 194 7.06 20.00 9.61
CA ASP A 194 6.86 21.16 10.46
C ASP A 194 5.63 21.99 10.04
N GLU A 195 5.42 23.11 10.71
CA GLU A 195 4.32 24.05 10.44
C GLU A 195 4.43 24.75 9.06
N ASN A 196 5.61 24.76 8.46
CA ASN A 196 5.85 25.29 7.11
C ASN A 196 5.65 24.25 6.02
N GLY A 197 5.42 22.99 6.40
CA GLY A 197 5.26 21.87 5.48
C GLY A 197 6.58 21.20 5.04
N GLU A 198 7.69 21.55 5.70
CA GLU A 198 9.02 20.98 5.42
C GLU A 198 9.24 19.70 6.23
N TYR A 199 9.86 18.70 5.63
CA TYR A 199 10.17 17.45 6.31
C TYR A 199 11.20 17.66 7.43
N ILE A 200 10.92 17.11 8.59
CA ILE A 200 11.80 17.15 9.77
C ILE A 200 12.39 15.76 10.06
N GLN A 201 13.47 15.73 10.83
CA GLN A 201 14.15 14.48 11.24
C GLN A 201 13.38 13.77 12.38
N LYS A 202 12.11 13.49 12.07
CA LYS A 202 11.19 12.81 12.99
C LYS A 202 10.20 11.97 12.20
N TRP A 203 10.08 10.71 12.56
CA TRP A 203 9.17 9.73 11.93
C TRP A 203 8.18 9.24 12.96
N MET A 204 6.92 9.12 12.56
CA MET A 204 5.88 8.50 13.37
C MET A 204 5.76 7.03 12.96
N GLY A 205 6.09 6.14 13.90
CA GLY A 205 5.89 4.71 13.77
C GLY A 205 4.61 4.27 14.46
N THR A 206 3.88 3.31 13.88
CA THR A 206 2.60 2.82 14.40
C THR A 206 2.58 1.32 14.53
N TYR A 207 1.93 0.83 15.58
CA TYR A 207 1.68 -0.58 15.84
C TYR A 207 0.37 -0.78 16.60
N HIS A 208 -0.06 -2.01 16.77
CA HIS A 208 -1.18 -2.35 17.66
C HIS A 208 -0.78 -3.43 18.65
N THR A 209 -1.57 -3.59 19.70
CA THR A 209 -1.43 -4.67 20.67
C THR A 209 -2.34 -5.85 20.33
N TYR A 210 -2.19 -6.96 21.04
CA TYR A 210 -3.08 -8.12 20.90
C TYR A 210 -4.56 -7.77 21.07
N ASP A 211 -4.87 -6.78 21.92
CA ASP A 211 -6.23 -6.27 22.13
C ASP A 211 -6.64 -5.19 21.14
N TYR A 212 -5.89 -5.01 20.07
CA TYR A 212 -6.16 -3.99 19.02
C TYR A 212 -6.18 -2.54 19.54
N VAL A 213 -5.38 -2.24 20.56
CA VAL A 213 -5.08 -0.86 20.95
C VAL A 213 -4.00 -0.33 20.02
N ASN A 214 -4.31 0.77 19.32
CA ASN A 214 -3.37 1.40 18.40
C ASN A 214 -2.46 2.35 19.15
N TYR A 215 -1.15 2.20 18.92
CA TYR A 215 -0.09 3.03 19.47
C TYR A 215 0.71 3.69 18.36
N LYS A 216 1.21 4.88 18.65
CA LYS A 216 2.23 5.59 17.87
C LYS A 216 3.43 5.90 18.75
N THR A 217 4.60 5.89 18.16
CA THR A 217 5.88 6.29 18.76
C THR A 217 6.66 7.08 17.74
N TYR A 218 7.64 7.86 18.19
CA TYR A 218 8.41 8.71 17.29
C TYR A 218 9.87 8.30 17.29
N LEU A 219 10.40 8.05 16.09
CA LEU A 219 11.81 7.88 15.84
C LEU A 219 12.45 9.24 15.56
N THR A 220 13.53 9.52 16.27
CA THR A 220 14.44 10.64 16.05
C THR A 220 15.88 10.13 16.17
N PHE A 221 16.86 10.98 15.91
CA PHE A 221 18.26 10.63 16.06
C PHE A 221 18.97 11.59 17.02
N ASP A 222 19.88 11.05 17.83
CA ASP A 222 20.74 11.88 18.68
C ASP A 222 21.88 12.50 17.84
N LYS A 223 22.69 13.37 18.46
CA LYS A 223 23.83 14.04 17.82
C LYS A 223 24.92 13.10 17.27
N ASN A 224 24.85 11.82 17.61
CA ASN A 224 25.80 10.79 17.13
C ASN A 224 25.15 9.89 16.06
N GLY A 225 23.91 10.20 15.60
CA GLY A 225 23.16 9.41 14.64
C GLY A 225 22.53 8.14 15.22
N ASN A 226 22.47 8.00 16.56
CA ASN A 226 21.82 6.86 17.18
C ASN A 226 20.30 7.06 17.24
N GLU A 227 19.56 5.98 16.98
CA GLU A 227 18.09 5.95 17.09
C GLU A 227 17.63 6.28 18.52
N VAL A 228 16.62 7.14 18.62
CA VAL A 228 15.91 7.48 19.84
C VAL A 228 14.43 7.32 19.59
N TRP A 229 13.80 6.39 20.26
CA TRP A 229 12.36 6.17 20.21
C TRP A 229 11.66 6.80 21.41
N SER A 230 10.57 7.52 21.16
CA SER A 230 9.75 8.09 22.23
C SER A 230 8.98 6.99 22.96
N GLU A 231 8.49 7.30 24.18
CA GLU A 231 7.49 6.44 24.83
C GLU A 231 6.24 6.37 23.93
N PRO A 232 5.69 5.17 23.70
CA PRO A 232 4.48 5.01 22.91
C PRO A 232 3.27 5.70 23.54
N GLU A 233 2.43 6.29 22.71
CA GLU A 233 1.16 6.88 23.10
C GLU A 233 0.01 6.30 22.29
N THR A 234 -1.16 6.14 22.91
CA THR A 234 -2.35 5.65 22.21
C THR A 234 -2.91 6.69 21.27
N TYR A 235 -3.47 6.25 20.15
CA TYR A 235 -4.28 7.07 19.26
C TYR A 235 -5.52 6.29 18.82
N LEU A 236 -6.59 6.96 18.40
CA LEU A 236 -7.89 6.38 18.05
C LEU A 236 -8.63 5.69 19.22
N SER A 237 -8.19 5.89 20.46
CA SER A 237 -8.78 5.22 21.63
C SER A 237 -10.24 5.59 21.85
N GLU A 238 -10.65 6.81 21.49
CA GLU A 238 -12.02 7.29 21.56
C GLU A 238 -12.99 6.53 20.65
N TYR A 239 -12.48 5.92 19.57
CA TYR A 239 -13.29 5.16 18.60
C TYR A 239 -13.37 3.68 18.93
N ARG A 240 -12.43 3.14 19.72
CA ARG A 240 -12.36 1.73 20.06
C ARG A 240 -13.62 1.22 20.79
N ASN A 241 -14.19 2.03 21.67
CA ASN A 241 -15.29 1.66 22.55
C ASN A 241 -16.66 2.12 22.04
N ILE A 242 -16.72 2.97 20.99
CA ILE A 242 -17.97 3.55 20.50
C ILE A 242 -18.77 2.51 19.70
N GLU A 243 -18.09 1.72 18.90
CA GLU A 243 -18.66 0.61 18.15
C GLU A 243 -17.63 -0.52 18.17
N SER A 244 -18.01 -1.70 18.66
CA SER A 244 -17.11 -2.89 18.73
C SER A 244 -16.56 -3.32 17.37
N ARG A 245 -17.09 -2.73 16.30
CA ARG A 245 -16.66 -2.98 14.92
C ARG A 245 -15.30 -2.37 14.56
N TYR A 246 -14.78 -1.42 15.33
CA TYR A 246 -13.52 -0.76 15.03
C TYR A 246 -12.31 -1.45 15.72
N GLN A 247 -12.18 -2.75 15.53
CA GLN A 247 -10.94 -3.47 15.85
C GLN A 247 -9.91 -3.19 14.76
N MET A 248 -9.54 -1.90 14.61
CA MET A 248 -8.59 -1.44 13.62
C MET A 248 -7.18 -1.88 13.99
N CYS A 249 -6.46 -2.40 13.01
CA CYS A 249 -5.07 -2.79 13.18
C CYS A 249 -4.30 -2.68 11.86
N GLU A 250 -2.99 -2.87 11.92
CA GLU A 250 -2.11 -2.96 10.75
C GLU A 250 -2.33 -1.79 9.76
N ILE A 251 -2.33 -0.56 10.28
CA ILE A 251 -2.71 0.63 9.53
C ILE A 251 -1.60 1.02 8.56
N GLY A 252 -1.87 0.91 7.26
CA GLY A 252 -1.01 1.41 6.20
C GLY A 252 -1.23 2.90 5.97
N MET A 253 -0.17 3.71 6.07
CA MET A 253 -0.27 5.16 5.94
C MET A 253 0.44 5.68 4.69
N PHE A 254 -0.13 6.72 4.10
CA PHE A 254 0.46 7.47 2.99
C PHE A 254 0.00 8.93 3.04
N ARG A 255 0.60 9.80 2.20
CA ARG A 255 0.21 11.21 2.13
C ARG A 255 -0.72 11.49 0.95
N SER A 256 -1.59 12.50 1.11
CA SER A 256 -2.36 13.10 0.02
C SER A 256 -1.43 13.61 -1.10
N PRO A 257 -1.94 13.82 -2.34
CA PRO A 257 -1.12 14.30 -3.45
C PRO A 257 -0.39 15.62 -3.17
N ASP A 258 -0.99 16.52 -2.39
CA ASP A 258 -0.37 17.78 -1.97
C ASP A 258 0.56 17.62 -0.75
N GLY A 259 0.70 16.40 -0.23
CA GLY A 259 1.56 16.05 0.90
C GLY A 259 1.13 16.58 2.26
N LYS A 260 -0.06 17.21 2.39
CA LYS A 260 -0.49 17.88 3.63
C LYS A 260 -1.23 16.96 4.60
N ARG A 261 -1.93 15.95 4.08
CA ARG A 261 -2.73 15.02 4.87
C ARG A 261 -2.05 13.67 4.97
N ILE A 262 -2.04 13.08 6.16
CA ILE A 262 -1.71 11.68 6.35
C ILE A 262 -3.00 10.88 6.30
N VAL A 263 -3.06 9.88 5.43
CA VAL A 263 -4.20 8.97 5.27
C VAL A 263 -3.80 7.61 5.78
N GLY A 264 -4.65 6.96 6.56
CA GLY A 264 -4.46 5.61 7.08
C GLY A 264 -5.57 4.66 6.63
N LEU A 265 -5.19 3.50 6.13
CA LEU A 265 -6.09 2.42 5.76
C LEU A 265 -5.92 1.28 6.77
N ALA A 266 -6.96 0.99 7.53
CA ALA A 266 -6.92 0.05 8.63
C ALA A 266 -7.67 -1.24 8.31
N ARG A 267 -7.04 -2.37 8.62
CA ARG A 267 -7.66 -3.68 8.65
C ARG A 267 -8.76 -3.72 9.72
N SER A 268 -9.87 -4.39 9.43
CA SER A 268 -10.88 -4.77 10.42
C SER A 268 -10.72 -6.24 10.80
N GLN A 269 -10.15 -6.50 11.96
CA GLN A 269 -9.83 -7.87 12.42
C GLN A 269 -11.05 -8.77 12.60
N SER A 270 -12.21 -8.20 12.89
CA SER A 270 -13.43 -8.99 13.12
C SER A 270 -13.96 -9.66 11.86
N HIS A 271 -13.61 -9.19 10.66
CA HIS A 271 -14.18 -9.60 9.36
C HIS A 271 -15.72 -9.43 9.26
N ASN A 272 -16.34 -8.81 10.27
CA ASN A 272 -17.78 -8.52 10.25
C ASN A 272 -18.06 -7.08 9.81
N ASN A 273 -17.01 -6.31 9.55
CA ASN A 273 -17.08 -4.90 9.18
C ASN A 273 -16.07 -4.60 8.07
N PRO A 274 -16.35 -3.63 7.22
CA PRO A 274 -15.40 -3.15 6.22
C PRO A 274 -14.08 -2.70 6.85
N ALA A 275 -13.00 -2.71 6.07
CA ALA A 275 -11.80 -1.97 6.37
C ALA A 275 -12.11 -0.48 6.51
N THR A 276 -11.28 0.28 7.20
CA THR A 276 -11.58 1.65 7.57
C THR A 276 -10.53 2.62 7.11
N LEU A 277 -10.98 3.82 6.77
CA LEU A 277 -10.19 4.99 6.42
C LEU A 277 -10.15 5.96 7.61
N ILE A 278 -8.97 6.45 7.94
CA ILE A 278 -8.72 7.57 8.84
C ILE A 278 -7.79 8.58 8.19
N TYR A 279 -7.79 9.81 8.66
CA TYR A 279 -6.81 10.80 8.21
C TYR A 279 -6.47 11.80 9.32
N SER A 280 -5.32 12.47 9.16
CA SER A 280 -4.82 13.54 10.01
C SER A 280 -4.35 14.70 9.14
N ASP A 281 -4.75 15.92 9.52
CA ASP A 281 -4.34 17.19 8.88
C ASP A 281 -3.30 17.95 9.73
N ASP A 282 -2.78 17.34 10.79
CA ASP A 282 -1.88 17.96 11.77
C ASP A 282 -0.71 17.06 12.18
N GLU A 283 -0.20 16.32 11.22
CA GLU A 283 0.96 15.43 11.39
C GLU A 283 0.76 14.36 12.47
N GLY A 284 -0.44 13.76 12.50
CA GLY A 284 -0.78 12.66 13.39
C GLY A 284 -1.07 13.07 14.85
N LYS A 285 -1.24 14.35 15.13
CA LYS A 285 -1.64 14.83 16.47
C LYS A 285 -3.10 14.46 16.76
N THR A 286 -3.98 14.74 15.80
CA THR A 286 -5.40 14.35 15.85
C THR A 286 -5.80 13.54 14.61
N TRP A 287 -6.85 12.75 14.76
CA TRP A 287 -7.33 11.85 13.70
C TRP A 287 -8.82 12.03 13.46
N SER A 288 -9.23 11.87 12.22
CA SER A 288 -10.64 11.84 11.85
C SER A 288 -11.37 10.65 12.51
N LYS A 289 -12.68 10.75 12.63
CA LYS A 289 -13.51 9.58 12.91
C LYS A 289 -13.29 8.54 11.80
N PRO A 290 -13.11 7.24 12.15
CA PRO A 290 -13.00 6.17 11.16
C PRO A 290 -14.21 6.12 10.23
N MET A 291 -13.96 5.89 8.96
CA MET A 291 -14.97 5.79 7.90
C MET A 291 -14.82 4.43 7.22
N ASP A 292 -15.93 3.78 6.93
CA ASP A 292 -15.89 2.48 6.25
C ASP A 292 -15.41 2.65 4.80
N LEU A 293 -14.53 1.75 4.35
CA LEU A 293 -14.14 1.65 2.95
C LEU A 293 -15.20 0.91 2.13
N PRO A 294 -15.34 1.20 0.83
CA PRO A 294 -16.25 0.47 -0.05
C PRO A 294 -15.81 -0.99 -0.22
N GLY A 295 -16.74 -1.82 -0.70
CA GLY A 295 -16.49 -3.24 -0.94
C GLY A 295 -15.38 -3.53 -1.95
N SER A 296 -15.08 -2.59 -2.84
CA SER A 296 -13.94 -2.65 -3.76
C SER A 296 -12.58 -2.63 -3.06
N LEU A 297 -12.53 -2.18 -1.79
CA LEU A 297 -11.36 -2.18 -0.91
C LEU A 297 -11.53 -3.11 0.29
N ALA A 298 -12.38 -4.14 0.15
CA ALA A 298 -12.60 -5.16 1.16
C ALA A 298 -11.34 -6.01 1.38
N GLY A 299 -10.50 -5.61 2.31
CA GLY A 299 -9.19 -6.26 2.45
C GLY A 299 -8.43 -5.92 3.72
N GLU A 300 -7.19 -6.40 3.74
CA GLU A 300 -6.23 -6.28 4.83
C GLU A 300 -4.85 -5.87 4.28
N ARG A 301 -4.06 -5.20 5.13
CA ARG A 301 -2.68 -4.77 4.80
C ARG A 301 -2.60 -3.91 3.54
N HIS A 302 -3.48 -2.94 3.45
CA HIS A 302 -3.48 -1.98 2.37
C HIS A 302 -2.16 -1.20 2.31
N LYS A 303 -1.53 -1.18 1.14
CA LYS A 303 -0.43 -0.27 0.81
C LYS A 303 -0.81 0.54 -0.42
N ALA A 304 -0.50 1.82 -0.41
CA ALA A 304 -0.91 2.78 -1.42
C ALA A 304 0.28 3.52 -2.02
N LYS A 305 0.29 3.68 -3.34
CA LYS A 305 1.22 4.54 -4.07
C LYS A 305 0.50 5.18 -5.26
N TYR A 306 0.94 6.36 -5.63
CA TYR A 306 0.46 7.03 -6.84
C TYR A 306 1.24 6.55 -8.06
N ASP A 307 0.52 6.36 -9.15
CA ASP A 307 1.11 6.21 -10.48
C ASP A 307 1.63 7.57 -10.95
N PRO A 308 2.93 7.75 -11.20
CA PRO A 308 3.48 9.04 -11.59
C PRO A 308 3.04 9.50 -12.99
N ILE A 309 2.51 8.60 -13.82
CA ILE A 309 2.07 8.91 -15.18
C ILE A 309 0.69 9.56 -15.18
N SER A 310 -0.27 8.93 -14.49
CA SER A 310 -1.67 9.40 -14.48
C SER A 310 -2.06 10.13 -13.18
N GLY A 311 -1.26 10.05 -12.13
CA GLY A 311 -1.61 10.55 -10.79
C GLY A 311 -2.63 9.69 -10.05
N ARG A 312 -3.08 8.57 -10.64
CA ARG A 312 -4.03 7.66 -10.00
C ARG A 312 -3.43 6.97 -8.81
N LEU A 313 -4.26 6.67 -7.83
CA LEU A 313 -3.90 5.92 -6.64
C LEU A 313 -4.08 4.43 -6.89
N VAL A 314 -3.02 3.66 -6.64
CA VAL A 314 -3.03 2.19 -6.66
C VAL A 314 -2.90 1.69 -5.23
N ILE A 315 -3.84 0.88 -4.78
CA ILE A 315 -3.86 0.29 -3.44
C ILE A 315 -3.80 -1.23 -3.60
N THR A 316 -2.73 -1.84 -3.11
CA THR A 316 -2.60 -3.29 -3.04
C THR A 316 -2.99 -3.81 -1.66
N PHE A 317 -3.62 -4.98 -1.62
CA PHE A 317 -4.12 -5.58 -0.38
C PHE A 317 -4.37 -7.08 -0.55
N ARG A 318 -4.51 -7.80 0.56
CA ARG A 318 -5.16 -9.11 0.59
C ARG A 318 -6.65 -8.91 0.61
N GLU A 319 -7.37 -9.41 -0.37
CA GLU A 319 -8.83 -9.47 -0.32
C GLU A 319 -9.26 -10.42 0.80
N ILE A 320 -10.32 -10.07 1.49
CA ILE A 320 -10.89 -10.92 2.54
C ILE A 320 -12.37 -11.15 2.31
N LYS A 321 -12.85 -12.24 2.88
CA LYS A 321 -14.26 -12.56 2.93
C LYS A 321 -14.89 -11.92 4.16
N TYR A 322 -15.97 -11.18 3.96
CA TYR A 322 -16.74 -10.57 5.04
C TYR A 322 -18.02 -11.35 5.32
N ASP A 323 -18.38 -11.52 6.59
CA ASP A 323 -19.73 -11.91 7.03
C ASP A 323 -20.53 -10.66 7.40
N LEU A 324 -20.87 -9.87 6.40
CA LEU A 324 -21.55 -8.59 6.56
C LEU A 324 -23.00 -8.74 7.07
N ASN A 325 -23.56 -9.93 6.95
CA ASN A 325 -24.94 -10.23 7.38
C ASN A 325 -24.98 -10.95 8.74
N ASN A 326 -23.82 -11.23 9.33
CA ASN A 326 -23.67 -11.99 10.57
C ASN A 326 -24.46 -13.32 10.56
N ASN A 327 -24.38 -14.04 9.46
CA ASN A 327 -25.09 -15.32 9.22
C ASN A 327 -24.14 -16.51 9.05
N GLY A 328 -22.85 -16.31 9.25
CA GLY A 328 -21.80 -17.33 9.08
C GLY A 328 -21.41 -17.57 7.61
N VAL A 329 -21.96 -16.80 6.67
CA VAL A 329 -21.59 -16.85 5.25
C VAL A 329 -20.65 -15.70 4.95
N PHE A 330 -19.45 -16.04 4.45
CA PHE A 330 -18.41 -15.10 4.08
C PHE A 330 -18.39 -14.93 2.56
N ASP A 331 -18.60 -13.69 2.10
CA ASP A 331 -18.56 -13.31 0.69
C ASP A 331 -17.21 -12.68 0.31
N GLY A 332 -16.71 -12.95 -0.89
CA GLY A 332 -15.46 -12.46 -1.47
C GLY A 332 -14.46 -13.58 -1.79
N ASN A 333 -13.32 -13.20 -2.30
CA ASN A 333 -12.15 -14.08 -2.53
C ASN A 333 -11.11 -13.88 -1.43
N SER A 334 -9.90 -14.29 -1.69
CA SER A 334 -8.80 -14.14 -0.71
C SER A 334 -7.48 -13.91 -1.42
N ASP A 335 -7.53 -13.31 -2.57
CA ASP A 335 -6.40 -13.16 -3.48
C ASP A 335 -5.53 -11.94 -3.15
N TRP A 336 -4.37 -11.90 -3.76
CA TRP A 336 -3.55 -10.69 -3.79
C TRP A 336 -4.11 -9.75 -4.86
N MET A 337 -4.62 -8.62 -4.40
CA MET A 337 -5.41 -7.67 -5.18
C MET A 337 -4.77 -6.32 -5.30
N ALA A 338 -5.20 -5.58 -6.31
CA ALA A 338 -5.04 -4.13 -6.39
C ALA A 338 -6.35 -3.45 -6.79
N TRP A 339 -6.54 -2.26 -6.26
CA TRP A 339 -7.57 -1.29 -6.58
C TRP A 339 -6.93 -0.08 -7.28
N VAL A 340 -7.61 0.47 -8.27
CA VAL A 340 -7.21 1.68 -9.00
C VAL A 340 -8.35 2.70 -8.96
N GLY A 341 -8.00 3.93 -8.65
CA GLY A 341 -8.92 5.06 -8.62
C GLY A 341 -8.18 6.36 -8.34
N THR A 342 -8.91 7.41 -8.02
CA THR A 342 -8.33 8.69 -7.63
C THR A 342 -8.20 8.80 -6.09
N TYR A 343 -7.40 9.76 -5.63
CA TYR A 343 -7.37 10.12 -4.22
C TYR A 343 -8.75 10.60 -3.74
N GLU A 344 -9.44 11.34 -4.58
CA GLU A 344 -10.79 11.85 -4.32
C GLU A 344 -11.80 10.71 -4.18
N ASP A 345 -11.73 9.68 -5.02
CA ASP A 345 -12.58 8.49 -4.89
C ASP A 345 -12.42 7.85 -3.52
N LEU A 346 -11.16 7.66 -3.09
CA LEU A 346 -10.89 7.09 -1.77
C LEU A 346 -11.46 7.96 -0.64
N MET A 347 -11.19 9.27 -0.67
CA MET A 347 -11.62 10.20 0.39
C MET A 347 -13.13 10.39 0.44
N GLU A 348 -13.80 10.27 -0.69
CA GLU A 348 -15.26 10.33 -0.81
C GLU A 348 -15.92 8.95 -0.62
N GLN A 349 -15.13 7.90 -0.40
CA GLN A 349 -15.61 6.52 -0.28
C GLN A 349 -16.37 6.06 -1.55
N ASN A 350 -15.91 6.45 -2.73
CA ASN A 350 -16.35 5.93 -4.01
C ASN A 350 -15.69 4.57 -4.27
N ASP A 351 -16.28 3.79 -5.18
CA ASP A 351 -15.74 2.46 -5.50
C ASP A 351 -14.42 2.52 -6.26
N GLY A 352 -14.11 3.61 -6.98
CA GLY A 352 -12.93 3.77 -7.84
C GLY A 352 -13.21 3.40 -9.30
N GLU A 353 -12.16 3.08 -10.06
CA GLU A 353 -12.25 2.80 -11.50
C GLU A 353 -12.35 1.30 -11.79
N TYR A 354 -11.42 0.50 -11.28
CA TYR A 354 -11.40 -0.95 -11.42
C TYR A 354 -10.55 -1.63 -10.34
N CYS A 355 -10.73 -2.95 -10.20
CA CYS A 355 -9.86 -3.82 -9.42
C CYS A 355 -9.23 -4.87 -10.33
N PHE A 356 -8.10 -5.43 -9.90
CA PHE A 356 -7.54 -6.61 -10.53
C PHE A 356 -6.87 -7.54 -9.52
N THR A 357 -6.97 -8.84 -9.81
CA THR A 357 -6.19 -9.86 -9.10
C THR A 357 -4.76 -9.82 -9.63
N ILE A 358 -3.81 -9.59 -8.72
CA ILE A 358 -2.38 -9.68 -9.03
C ILE A 358 -1.99 -11.15 -9.14
N ALA A 359 -2.34 -11.96 -8.12
CA ALA A 359 -2.17 -13.41 -8.15
C ALA A 359 -3.20 -14.11 -7.26
N GLU A 360 -3.69 -15.26 -7.70
CA GLU A 360 -4.62 -16.11 -6.95
C GLU A 360 -3.89 -16.82 -5.81
N ASP A 361 -4.43 -16.73 -4.59
CA ASP A 361 -3.96 -17.49 -3.43
C ASP A 361 -4.84 -18.73 -3.22
N TRP A 362 -4.23 -19.88 -3.33
CA TRP A 362 -4.90 -21.17 -3.18
C TRP A 362 -4.97 -21.69 -1.74
N ALA A 363 -4.66 -20.85 -0.74
CA ALA A 363 -4.83 -21.20 0.65
C ALA A 363 -6.29 -21.52 0.98
N GLN A 364 -6.52 -22.68 1.57
CA GLN A 364 -7.86 -23.15 1.95
C GLN A 364 -8.28 -22.55 3.29
N SER A 365 -8.80 -21.33 3.28
CA SER A 365 -9.32 -20.67 4.47
C SER A 365 -10.78 -20.27 4.29
N PRO A 366 -11.66 -20.47 5.28
CA PRO A 366 -13.06 -20.05 5.17
C PRO A 366 -13.24 -18.54 5.25
N LYS A 367 -12.27 -17.78 5.79
CA LYS A 367 -12.41 -16.35 6.09
C LYS A 367 -11.48 -15.47 5.29
N SER A 368 -10.26 -15.90 5.06
CA SER A 368 -9.26 -15.13 4.34
C SER A 368 -8.24 -16.04 3.70
N GLY A 369 -7.54 -15.56 2.67
CA GLY A 369 -6.31 -16.17 2.17
C GLY A 369 -5.15 -16.01 3.11
N ASP A 370 -3.99 -16.40 2.64
CA ASP A 370 -2.72 -16.27 3.35
C ASP A 370 -1.68 -15.63 2.43
N THR A 371 -1.94 -14.37 2.05
CA THR A 371 -1.14 -13.54 1.14
C THR A 371 -1.27 -12.06 1.51
N GLY A 372 -0.76 -11.15 0.70
CA GLY A 372 -1.12 -9.73 0.65
C GLY A 372 -0.40 -8.80 1.62
N TYR A 373 0.57 -9.28 2.40
CA TYR A 373 1.60 -8.41 2.95
C TYR A 373 2.53 -8.09 1.79
N THR A 374 2.58 -6.84 1.41
CA THR A 374 3.19 -6.45 0.14
C THR A 374 4.26 -5.39 0.37
N GLY A 375 5.45 -5.62 -0.15
CA GLY A 375 6.38 -4.54 -0.46
C GLY A 375 5.91 -3.85 -1.74
N LEU A 376 6.03 -2.53 -1.82
CA LEU A 376 5.52 -1.73 -2.94
C LEU A 376 6.46 -0.60 -3.29
N VAL A 377 7.06 -0.69 -4.47
CA VAL A 377 7.90 0.32 -5.10
C VAL A 377 7.26 0.76 -6.41
N VAL A 378 7.37 2.03 -6.73
CA VAL A 378 6.95 2.59 -8.02
C VAL A 378 8.11 3.38 -8.60
N LEU A 379 8.46 3.11 -9.85
CA LEU A 379 9.50 3.83 -10.59
C LEU A 379 8.93 5.08 -11.26
N GLU A 380 9.80 6.02 -11.64
CA GLU A 380 9.39 7.27 -12.30
C GLU A 380 8.67 7.06 -13.64
N ASP A 381 8.93 5.96 -14.31
CA ASP A 381 8.30 5.58 -15.58
C ASP A 381 6.94 4.87 -15.42
N GLY A 382 6.39 4.83 -14.20
CA GLY A 382 5.12 4.20 -13.88
C GLY A 382 5.21 2.68 -13.66
N THR A 383 6.41 2.09 -13.60
CA THR A 383 6.56 0.67 -13.29
C THR A 383 6.34 0.42 -11.81
N PHE A 384 5.34 -0.40 -11.49
CA PHE A 384 5.09 -0.95 -10.16
C PHE A 384 5.91 -2.23 -9.99
N ILE A 385 6.66 -2.31 -8.90
CA ILE A 385 7.37 -3.52 -8.46
C ILE A 385 6.84 -3.86 -7.07
N MET A 386 6.21 -5.01 -6.95
CA MET A 386 5.57 -5.47 -5.74
C MET A 386 6.03 -6.87 -5.41
N ASP A 387 6.14 -7.20 -4.14
CA ASP A 387 6.26 -8.59 -3.69
C ASP A 387 5.13 -8.98 -2.76
N SER A 388 4.83 -10.25 -2.70
CA SER A 388 3.95 -10.84 -1.69
C SER A 388 4.26 -12.31 -1.52
N TYR A 389 3.85 -12.84 -0.38
CA TYR A 389 3.84 -14.27 -0.09
C TYR A 389 2.47 -14.88 -0.41
N GLY A 390 2.44 -16.18 -0.62
CA GLY A 390 1.17 -16.89 -0.86
C GLY A 390 1.36 -18.35 -1.26
N HIS A 391 0.25 -19.05 -1.34
CA HIS A 391 0.14 -20.42 -1.79
C HIS A 391 -0.22 -20.41 -3.28
N TRP A 392 0.79 -20.22 -4.12
CA TRP A 392 0.62 -19.91 -5.54
C TRP A 392 0.39 -21.14 -6.42
N ASP A 393 0.67 -22.35 -5.90
CA ASP A 393 0.55 -23.60 -6.63
C ASP A 393 -0.72 -24.35 -6.19
N LYS A 394 -1.75 -24.39 -7.04
CA LYS A 394 -3.04 -25.02 -6.76
C LYS A 394 -2.92 -26.50 -6.36
N GLU A 395 -2.02 -27.24 -6.98
CA GLU A 395 -1.81 -28.68 -6.74
C GLU A 395 -1.29 -29.01 -5.33
N PHE A 396 -0.65 -28.04 -4.66
CA PHE A 396 -0.10 -28.19 -3.32
C PHE A 396 -1.00 -27.64 -2.21
N SER A 397 -2.06 -26.93 -2.55
CA SER A 397 -2.92 -26.21 -1.59
C SER A 397 -4.08 -27.04 -1.04
N GLU A 398 -4.36 -28.23 -1.56
CA GLU A 398 -5.55 -29.02 -1.22
C GLU A 398 -5.60 -29.53 0.24
N LYS A 399 -4.55 -29.36 1.02
CA LYS A 399 -4.40 -29.93 2.38
C LYS A 399 -4.17 -28.92 3.48
N TRP A 400 -4.49 -27.65 3.24
CA TRP A 400 -4.25 -26.62 4.23
C TRP A 400 -5.23 -26.71 5.42
N GLY A 401 -4.70 -26.72 6.65
CA GLY A 401 -5.49 -26.71 7.87
C GLY A 401 -4.81 -25.87 8.97
N TRP A 402 -5.59 -25.06 9.68
CA TRP A 402 -5.07 -24.31 10.83
C TRP A 402 -4.49 -25.24 11.89
N GLY A 403 -3.22 -25.06 12.20
CA GLY A 403 -2.62 -25.57 13.44
C GLY A 403 -1.74 -26.80 13.32
N ASN A 404 -1.67 -27.51 12.20
CA ASN A 404 -0.77 -28.67 12.07
C ASN A 404 -0.10 -28.69 10.70
N VAL A 405 1.18 -29.03 10.70
CA VAL A 405 2.10 -29.25 9.57
C VAL A 405 1.49 -28.87 8.21
N ARG A 406 1.70 -27.65 7.78
CA ARG A 406 1.35 -27.20 6.42
C ARG A 406 2.14 -28.04 5.44
N THR A 407 1.44 -28.71 4.53
CA THR A 407 2.04 -29.54 3.48
C THR A 407 2.16 -28.78 2.16
N ASP A 408 1.49 -27.64 2.04
CA ASP A 408 1.52 -26.73 0.91
C ASP A 408 2.74 -25.81 0.95
N LEU A 409 3.18 -25.39 -0.20
CA LEU A 409 4.30 -24.45 -0.34
C LEU A 409 3.80 -23.02 -0.33
N CYS A 410 4.34 -22.21 0.57
CA CYS A 410 4.12 -20.77 0.62
C CYS A 410 5.44 -20.04 0.33
N TYR A 411 5.45 -19.16 -0.68
CA TYR A 411 6.69 -18.54 -1.12
C TYR A 411 6.48 -17.12 -1.70
N ILE A 412 7.60 -16.45 -2.03
CA ILE A 412 7.62 -15.02 -2.40
C ILE A 412 7.55 -14.86 -3.91
N LYS A 413 6.49 -14.21 -4.36
CA LYS A 413 6.26 -13.83 -5.75
C LYS A 413 6.43 -12.33 -5.93
N GLN A 414 6.91 -11.93 -7.11
CA GLN A 414 6.97 -10.56 -7.57
C GLN A 414 5.92 -10.32 -8.64
N ALA A 415 5.35 -9.11 -8.64
CA ALA A 415 4.64 -8.54 -9.77
C ALA A 415 5.39 -7.28 -10.26
N LYS A 416 5.65 -7.20 -11.57
CA LYS A 416 6.30 -6.06 -12.21
C LYS A 416 5.50 -5.65 -13.43
N PHE A 417 4.83 -4.50 -13.37
CA PHE A 417 3.89 -4.04 -14.41
C PHE A 417 3.72 -2.52 -14.40
N LYS A 418 3.13 -1.99 -15.46
CA LYS A 418 2.56 -0.63 -15.53
C LYS A 418 1.04 -0.73 -15.60
N LEU A 419 0.30 0.31 -15.19
CA LEU A 419 -1.16 0.31 -15.33
C LEU A 419 -1.56 0.12 -16.79
N GLY A 420 -0.82 0.71 -17.73
CA GLY A 420 -1.04 0.53 -19.16
C GLY A 420 -0.98 -0.93 -19.62
N ASN A 421 -0.24 -1.82 -18.96
CA ASN A 421 -0.28 -3.25 -19.30
C ASN A 421 -1.69 -3.81 -19.09
N ILE A 422 -2.27 -3.62 -17.90
CA ILE A 422 -3.61 -4.11 -17.56
C ILE A 422 -4.66 -3.46 -18.46
N GLU A 423 -4.54 -2.16 -18.68
CA GLU A 423 -5.50 -1.39 -19.46
C GLU A 423 -5.51 -1.80 -20.95
N ASN A 424 -4.35 -2.03 -21.55
CA ASN A 424 -4.27 -2.49 -22.93
C ASN A 424 -4.69 -3.96 -23.07
N ASP A 425 -4.29 -4.83 -22.16
CA ASP A 425 -4.70 -6.24 -22.17
C ASP A 425 -6.23 -6.40 -22.08
N ASN A 426 -6.91 -5.42 -21.47
CA ASN A 426 -8.37 -5.42 -21.30
C ASN A 426 -9.11 -4.42 -22.21
N ASN A 427 -8.45 -3.85 -23.20
CA ASN A 427 -9.02 -2.89 -24.18
C ASN A 427 -9.64 -1.65 -23.53
N LEU A 428 -9.04 -1.13 -22.46
CA LEU A 428 -9.47 0.08 -21.77
C LEU A 428 -8.87 1.35 -22.38
N VAL A 429 -7.84 1.22 -23.22
CA VAL A 429 -7.17 2.33 -23.89
C VAL A 429 -7.67 2.42 -25.33
N SER A 430 -8.31 3.56 -25.68
CA SER A 430 -8.74 3.86 -27.06
C SER A 430 -7.71 4.72 -27.77
N ARG A 431 -7.32 4.32 -28.99
CA ARG A 431 -6.39 5.04 -29.86
C ARG A 431 -7.05 5.59 -31.11
N GLU A 432 -8.37 5.41 -31.26
CA GLU A 432 -9.11 5.73 -32.51
C GLU A 432 -8.88 7.17 -33.00
N ASN A 433 -8.95 8.16 -32.07
CA ASN A 433 -8.76 9.55 -32.43
C ASN A 433 -7.32 9.87 -32.83
N LEU A 434 -6.36 9.35 -32.07
CA LEU A 434 -4.94 9.51 -32.34
C LEU A 434 -4.56 8.88 -33.69
N ASP A 435 -5.02 7.67 -33.98
CA ASP A 435 -4.74 6.94 -35.22
C ASP A 435 -5.38 7.64 -36.43
N ALA A 436 -6.60 8.15 -36.24
CA ALA A 436 -7.27 8.95 -37.28
C ALA A 436 -6.50 10.24 -37.58
N LEU A 437 -6.04 10.96 -36.53
CA LEU A 437 -5.27 12.19 -36.72
C LEU A 437 -3.91 11.89 -37.37
N ILE A 438 -3.17 10.87 -36.94
CA ILE A 438 -1.92 10.43 -37.58
C ILE A 438 -2.15 10.15 -39.05
N SER A 439 -3.19 9.38 -39.39
CA SER A 439 -3.54 9.04 -40.78
C SER A 439 -3.87 10.26 -41.63
N GLN A 440 -4.48 11.28 -41.05
CA GLN A 440 -4.80 12.53 -41.71
C GLN A 440 -3.55 13.38 -42.04
N VAL A 441 -2.55 13.38 -41.13
CA VAL A 441 -1.45 14.36 -41.20
C VAL A 441 -0.10 13.76 -41.62
N LYS A 442 0.06 12.45 -41.71
CA LYS A 442 1.34 11.77 -41.97
C LYS A 442 1.96 12.11 -43.36
N ASP A 443 1.14 12.48 -44.32
CA ASP A 443 1.57 12.73 -45.71
C ASP A 443 1.65 14.25 -46.01
N VAL A 444 1.76 15.12 -45.02
CA VAL A 444 1.89 16.58 -45.16
C VAL A 444 3.22 16.92 -45.84
N ASP A 445 3.18 17.70 -46.92
CA ASP A 445 4.35 18.09 -47.74
C ASP A 445 5.15 19.19 -47.00
N GLU A 446 6.40 18.88 -46.60
CA GLU A 446 7.30 19.80 -45.90
C GLU A 446 7.61 21.07 -46.68
N ASN A 447 7.57 21.02 -48.03
CA ASN A 447 7.90 22.16 -48.87
C ASN A 447 6.86 23.28 -48.81
N LEU A 448 5.70 23.04 -48.22
CA LEU A 448 4.63 24.02 -48.06
C LEU A 448 4.75 24.87 -46.81
N TYR A 449 5.71 24.57 -45.93
CA TYR A 449 5.80 25.17 -44.60
C TYR A 449 7.21 25.64 -44.29
N THR A 450 7.36 26.46 -43.25
CA THR A 450 8.68 26.85 -42.75
C THR A 450 9.39 25.67 -42.11
N SER A 451 10.71 25.60 -42.26
CA SER A 451 11.51 24.52 -41.69
C SER A 451 11.34 24.40 -40.17
N GLU A 452 11.09 25.51 -39.45
CA GLU A 452 10.90 25.54 -38.00
C GLU A 452 9.55 24.94 -37.59
N SER A 453 8.45 25.38 -38.23
CA SER A 453 7.11 24.84 -37.91
C SER A 453 7.02 23.37 -38.29
N PHE A 454 7.56 22.97 -39.43
CA PHE A 454 7.57 21.58 -39.86
C PHE A 454 8.41 20.67 -38.99
N ALA A 455 9.59 21.11 -38.51
CA ALA A 455 10.39 20.33 -37.58
C ALA A 455 9.64 20.04 -36.25
N THR A 456 8.91 21.05 -35.73
CA THR A 456 8.08 20.89 -34.53
C THR A 456 6.96 19.89 -34.75
N PHE A 457 6.26 20.00 -35.88
CA PHE A 457 5.21 19.08 -36.30
C PHE A 457 5.74 17.64 -36.45
N LYS A 458 6.90 17.46 -37.10
CA LYS A 458 7.50 16.15 -37.31
C LYS A 458 7.83 15.45 -36.01
N LEU A 459 8.40 16.17 -35.03
CA LEU A 459 8.66 15.61 -33.69
C LEU A 459 7.36 15.18 -32.98
N ALA A 460 6.28 15.98 -33.13
CA ALA A 460 4.98 15.63 -32.55
C ALA A 460 4.37 14.38 -33.21
N LEU A 461 4.52 14.26 -34.54
CA LEU A 461 4.05 13.11 -35.33
C LEU A 461 4.83 11.83 -34.92
N GLU A 462 6.15 11.87 -34.89
CA GLU A 462 7.00 10.74 -34.45
C GLU A 462 6.63 10.28 -33.03
N LYS A 463 6.39 11.22 -32.12
CA LYS A 463 5.94 10.92 -30.76
C LYS A 463 4.55 10.26 -30.75
N ALA A 464 3.61 10.78 -31.54
CA ALA A 464 2.26 10.26 -31.65
C ALA A 464 2.24 8.82 -32.22
N GLU A 465 3.03 8.55 -33.28
CA GLU A 465 3.21 7.21 -33.84
C GLU A 465 3.81 6.23 -32.82
N SER A 466 4.79 6.67 -32.02
CA SER A 466 5.37 5.88 -30.94
C SER A 466 4.33 5.50 -29.89
N ILE A 467 3.53 6.45 -29.41
CA ILE A 467 2.47 6.22 -28.41
C ILE A 467 1.33 5.35 -28.99
N SER A 468 0.94 5.56 -30.26
CA SER A 468 -0.08 4.76 -30.92
C SER A 468 0.31 3.29 -30.99
N SER A 469 1.59 2.98 -31.21
CA SER A 469 2.10 1.60 -31.30
C SER A 469 2.47 0.99 -29.95
N ASP A 470 2.59 1.80 -28.91
CA ASP A 470 3.01 1.35 -27.58
C ASP A 470 1.84 0.68 -26.81
N LYS A 471 2.03 -0.58 -26.43
CA LYS A 471 1.03 -1.39 -25.71
C LYS A 471 1.05 -1.19 -24.19
N VAL A 472 1.89 -0.29 -23.68
CA VAL A 472 1.95 0.02 -22.24
C VAL A 472 1.56 1.45 -21.92
N SER A 473 1.28 2.27 -22.95
CA SER A 473 0.78 3.63 -22.76
C SER A 473 -0.63 3.63 -22.19
N GLN A 474 -0.86 4.50 -21.22
CA GLN A 474 -2.16 4.76 -20.61
C GLN A 474 -2.98 5.74 -21.45
N GLN A 475 -4.30 5.84 -21.25
CA GLN A 475 -5.17 6.77 -22.00
C GLN A 475 -4.69 8.22 -21.88
N VAL A 476 -4.21 8.66 -20.74
CA VAL A 476 -3.68 10.03 -20.54
C VAL A 476 -2.50 10.36 -21.46
N GLU A 477 -1.66 9.37 -21.76
CA GLU A 477 -0.53 9.53 -22.68
C GLU A 477 -1.00 9.61 -24.13
N VAL A 478 -1.99 8.77 -24.49
CA VAL A 478 -2.64 8.79 -25.82
C VAL A 478 -3.30 10.13 -26.06
N ASP A 479 -4.10 10.63 -25.11
CA ASP A 479 -4.79 11.93 -25.21
C ASP A 479 -3.81 13.10 -25.30
N ALA A 480 -2.71 13.05 -24.55
CA ALA A 480 -1.65 14.06 -24.59
C ALA A 480 -0.92 14.07 -25.94
N ALA A 481 -0.66 12.90 -26.54
CA ALA A 481 -0.04 12.77 -27.85
C ALA A 481 -0.96 13.29 -28.95
N GLU A 482 -2.26 12.95 -28.93
CA GLU A 482 -3.27 13.49 -29.85
C GLU A 482 -3.30 15.02 -29.79
N LYS A 483 -3.44 15.59 -28.62
CA LYS A 483 -3.47 17.03 -28.40
C LYS A 483 -2.22 17.71 -28.93
N THR A 484 -1.03 17.18 -28.59
CA THR A 484 0.25 17.75 -29.02
C THR A 484 0.41 17.72 -30.53
N LEU A 485 0.04 16.61 -31.19
CA LEU A 485 0.10 16.48 -32.64
C LEU A 485 -0.85 17.47 -33.30
N LYS A 486 -2.08 17.59 -32.81
CA LYS A 486 -3.07 18.53 -33.31
C LYS A 486 -2.59 19.98 -33.22
N GLU A 487 -2.09 20.39 -32.06
CA GLU A 487 -1.56 21.72 -31.82
C GLU A 487 -0.35 22.05 -32.74
N ALA A 488 0.52 21.08 -32.99
CA ALA A 488 1.65 21.23 -33.89
C ALA A 488 1.21 21.35 -35.37
N PHE A 489 0.23 20.55 -35.76
CA PHE A 489 -0.36 20.62 -37.11
C PHE A 489 -1.08 21.96 -37.37
N ASP A 490 -1.89 22.43 -36.40
CA ASP A 490 -2.60 23.71 -36.49
C ASP A 490 -1.65 24.94 -36.56
N LYS A 491 -0.39 24.78 -36.13
CA LYS A 491 0.66 25.82 -36.16
C LYS A 491 1.59 25.77 -37.40
N LEU A 492 1.31 24.89 -38.35
CA LEU A 492 2.09 24.85 -39.60
C LEU A 492 1.90 26.15 -40.39
N VAL A 493 2.99 26.84 -40.76
CA VAL A 493 3.02 28.13 -41.45
C VAL A 493 4.08 28.13 -42.54
#